data_70232c87c003944878711ae189c2b47b
#
_entry.id   70232c87c003944878711ae189c2b47b
#
_cell.length_a   1.000
_cell.length_b   1.000
_cell.length_c   1.000
_cell.angle_alpha   90.00
_cell.angle_beta   90.00
_cell.angle_gamma   90.00
#
_symmetry.space_group_name_H-M   'P 1'
#
loop_
_entity.id
_entity.type
_entity.pdbx_description
1 polymer ?
#
loop_
_entity_poly.entity_id
_entity_poly.type
_entity_poly.pdbx_seq_one_letter_code
_entity_poly.pdbx_strand_id
1 'polypeptide(L)'
;MLNKKWGFSALALVLSLSTVLAGCGNDDKNTITFWTPLTGDDGAYMDQLVKDYNATNPEMKVKHVITADMYTKISTVLNSGKGVPDLAIIHADRVPGYVKQGQLEPMTAVTTAQPEIKQENYLPQAWSTGTIEGTQYTVPLDIHSNVMYYNKDLLAKYGAESFLDDNVVTIDEMLSLQGKLNEGDYVVNDALLGWVILAQIQNLGGDIQENGKPAVNTPVMKQAFEEVKKINDAGLMTPFGEDGYLMFQSGNVLFSTDGTWSSTAHAGVEGLNFGVTNVYSPTPDKFTNRSSSHLFTMLKNKDRSAEKVAGIGSFLEFIRTNSMEWAKAGQTVASKQVIESPEYQDYIQSFFTSSEKEIESLYIYTYEYYPYIAEAVDTYCGDIVRGNVGIDETLQTMQKFVEDKIAEGTSGAAQ
;
A
#
# COMPACT_ATOMS: atom_id res chain seq x y z
N MET A 1 -56.75 -0.23 55.92
CA MET A 1 -57.98 -0.91 55.45
C MET A 1 -57.76 -1.27 53.98
N LEU A 2 -57.76 -2.53 53.76
CA LEU A 2 -58.36 -3.32 52.64
C LEU A 2 -57.75 -2.97 51.24
N ASN A 3 -56.98 -3.88 50.74
CA ASN A 3 -57.27 -5.16 50.05
C ASN A 3 -57.51 -5.07 48.55
N LYS A 4 -56.66 -5.81 47.84
CA LYS A 4 -56.93 -6.87 46.82
C LYS A 4 -57.15 -6.32 45.38
N LYS A 5 -56.60 -6.91 44.35
CA LYS A 5 -56.23 -8.30 43.99
C LYS A 5 -55.40 -8.33 42.72
N TRP A 6 -54.57 -9.24 42.66
CA TRP A 6 -53.92 -9.95 41.58
C TRP A 6 -54.79 -10.22 40.36
N GLY A 7 -54.17 -10.14 39.20
CA GLY A 7 -54.69 -10.70 37.94
C GLY A 7 -53.51 -11.04 37.02
N PHE A 8 -53.17 -12.32 36.96
CA PHE A 8 -52.21 -12.92 36.03
C PHE A 8 -52.69 -12.75 34.59
N SER A 9 -51.76 -12.42 33.68
CA SER A 9 -51.80 -12.87 32.28
C SER A 9 -50.37 -12.94 31.78
N ALA A 10 -49.75 -14.08 32.06
CA ALA A 10 -48.65 -14.59 31.27
C ALA A 10 -49.28 -15.30 30.08
N LEU A 11 -49.00 -14.86 28.86
CA LEU A 11 -48.87 -15.70 27.67
C LEU A 11 -48.67 -14.83 26.43
N ALA A 12 -47.70 -15.23 25.62
CA ALA A 12 -47.38 -14.73 24.29
C ALA A 12 -46.17 -13.82 24.18
N LEU A 13 -44.97 -14.36 24.50
CA LEU A 13 -43.73 -13.88 23.92
C LEU A 13 -42.79 -15.07 23.65
N VAL A 14 -43.24 -15.98 22.81
CA VAL A 14 -42.39 -16.99 22.17
C VAL A 14 -42.91 -17.10 20.74
N LEU A 15 -42.22 -16.51 19.79
CA LEU A 15 -42.19 -16.86 18.36
C LEU A 15 -41.75 -15.62 17.55
N SER A 16 -40.47 -15.28 17.62
CA SER A 16 -39.79 -14.53 16.54
C SER A 16 -38.26 -14.61 16.65
N LEU A 17 -37.76 -15.80 16.96
CA LEU A 17 -36.31 -16.07 16.95
C LEU A 17 -36.00 -17.25 16.05
N SER A 18 -36.35 -17.14 14.77
CA SER A 18 -36.05 -18.21 13.80
C SER A 18 -36.14 -17.71 12.36
N THR A 19 -35.38 -16.63 12.01
CA THR A 19 -35.11 -16.28 10.61
C THR A 19 -33.81 -15.49 10.44
N VAL A 20 -32.71 -15.91 11.08
CA VAL A 20 -31.38 -15.40 10.79
C VAL A 20 -30.37 -16.56 10.67
N LEU A 21 -30.76 -17.63 10.03
CA LEU A 21 -29.89 -18.77 9.71
C LEU A 21 -30.19 -19.33 8.30
N ALA A 22 -30.41 -18.43 7.34
CA ALA A 22 -30.54 -18.80 5.94
C ALA A 22 -29.70 -17.86 5.09
N GLY A 23 -28.38 -17.83 5.32
CA GLY A 23 -27.39 -17.04 4.60
C GLY A 23 -26.08 -17.75 4.37
N CYS A 24 -26.02 -19.05 4.59
CA CYS A 24 -24.87 -19.86 4.23
C CYS A 24 -25.31 -20.95 3.25
N GLY A 25 -25.00 -20.78 1.96
CA GLY A 25 -25.09 -21.86 1.00
C GLY A 25 -26.05 -21.63 -0.15
N ASN A 26 -25.70 -20.73 -1.02
CA ASN A 26 -25.76 -20.90 -2.46
C ASN A 26 -24.66 -20.00 -3.01
N ASP A 27 -23.47 -20.54 -3.20
CA ASP A 27 -22.50 -19.92 -4.10
C ASP A 27 -23.20 -19.83 -5.44
N ASP A 28 -23.64 -18.63 -5.79
CA ASP A 28 -24.24 -18.38 -7.09
C ASP A 28 -23.19 -18.77 -8.12
N LYS A 29 -23.42 -19.83 -8.88
CA LYS A 29 -22.45 -20.38 -9.84
C LYS A 29 -21.99 -19.34 -10.85
N ASN A 30 -22.77 -18.28 -11.00
CA ASN A 30 -22.50 -17.16 -11.91
C ASN A 30 -21.94 -15.92 -11.20
N THR A 31 -21.42 -16.07 -9.98
CA THR A 31 -20.86 -14.95 -9.21
C THR A 31 -19.41 -15.25 -8.82
N ILE A 32 -18.52 -14.30 -9.11
CA ILE A 32 -17.13 -14.27 -8.66
C ILE A 32 -17.09 -13.56 -7.30
N THR A 33 -16.64 -14.27 -6.26
CA THR A 33 -16.40 -13.68 -4.94
C THR A 33 -15.03 -13.00 -4.93
N PHE A 34 -15.00 -11.70 -4.73
CA PHE A 34 -13.81 -10.88 -4.79
C PHE A 34 -13.54 -10.21 -3.44
N TRP A 35 -12.39 -10.53 -2.81
CA TRP A 35 -11.98 -9.97 -1.53
C TRP A 35 -10.89 -8.92 -1.68
N THR A 36 -11.03 -7.83 -0.89
CA THR A 36 -10.03 -6.76 -0.84
C THR A 36 -9.74 -6.30 0.60
N PRO A 37 -8.53 -5.77 0.89
CA PRO A 37 -8.20 -5.13 2.15
C PRO A 37 -8.55 -3.63 2.16
N LEU A 38 -9.22 -3.10 1.15
CA LEU A 38 -9.46 -1.69 0.88
C LEU A 38 -10.50 -1.12 1.85
N THR A 39 -10.09 -0.78 3.07
CA THR A 39 -10.97 -0.30 4.15
C THR A 39 -11.08 1.22 4.21
N GLY A 40 -10.30 1.95 3.40
CA GLY A 40 -10.32 3.40 3.27
C GLY A 40 -11.28 3.88 2.16
N ASP A 41 -11.11 5.13 1.76
CA ASP A 41 -11.89 5.75 0.68
C ASP A 41 -11.70 5.04 -0.66
N ASP A 42 -10.57 4.40 -0.88
CA ASP A 42 -10.24 3.56 -2.03
C ASP A 42 -11.21 2.39 -2.23
N GLY A 43 -11.77 1.85 -1.14
CA GLY A 43 -12.81 0.84 -1.20
C GLY A 43 -14.05 1.28 -1.98
N ALA A 44 -14.43 2.55 -1.89
CA ALA A 44 -15.58 3.10 -2.61
C ALA A 44 -15.33 3.17 -4.13
N TYR A 45 -14.10 3.49 -4.57
CA TYR A 45 -13.72 3.48 -5.98
C TYR A 45 -13.71 2.06 -6.55
N MET A 46 -13.25 1.07 -5.79
CA MET A 46 -13.32 -0.33 -6.21
C MET A 46 -14.77 -0.81 -6.29
N ASP A 47 -15.62 -0.45 -5.34
CA ASP A 47 -17.07 -0.73 -5.40
C ASP A 47 -17.71 -0.13 -6.64
N GLN A 48 -17.29 1.08 -7.06
CA GLN A 48 -17.81 1.71 -8.27
C GLN A 48 -17.38 0.94 -9.53
N LEU A 49 -16.09 0.57 -9.64
CA LEU A 49 -15.59 -0.28 -10.73
C LEU A 49 -16.34 -1.60 -10.85
N VAL A 50 -16.62 -2.25 -9.71
CA VAL A 50 -17.40 -3.50 -9.70
C VAL A 50 -18.85 -3.27 -10.14
N LYS A 51 -19.49 -2.18 -9.72
CA LYS A 51 -20.85 -1.80 -10.17
C LYS A 51 -20.88 -1.56 -11.67
N ASP A 52 -19.91 -0.84 -12.20
CA ASP A 52 -19.82 -0.51 -13.61
C ASP A 52 -19.60 -1.78 -14.45
N TYR A 53 -18.71 -2.67 -14.03
CA TYR A 53 -18.55 -3.98 -14.65
C TYR A 53 -19.86 -4.76 -14.65
N ASN A 54 -20.53 -4.88 -13.51
CA ASN A 54 -21.78 -5.61 -13.39
C ASN A 54 -22.92 -5.00 -14.21
N ALA A 55 -22.88 -3.68 -14.49
CA ALA A 55 -23.84 -2.98 -15.35
C ALA A 55 -23.68 -3.34 -16.84
N THR A 56 -22.52 -3.85 -17.27
CA THR A 56 -22.35 -4.38 -18.64
C THR A 56 -23.10 -5.69 -18.89
N ASN A 57 -23.76 -6.26 -17.85
CA ASN A 57 -24.43 -7.56 -17.87
C ASN A 57 -23.51 -8.73 -18.29
N PRO A 58 -22.37 -8.91 -17.65
CA PRO A 58 -21.46 -10.01 -17.95
C PRO A 58 -22.10 -11.36 -17.59
N GLU A 59 -21.60 -12.45 -18.19
CA GLU A 59 -22.02 -13.82 -17.85
C GLU A 59 -21.71 -14.15 -16.37
N MET A 60 -20.57 -13.65 -15.85
CA MET A 60 -20.16 -13.76 -14.46
C MET A 60 -20.19 -12.39 -13.81
N LYS A 61 -21.03 -12.19 -12.81
CA LYS A 61 -21.04 -10.98 -11.98
C LYS A 61 -19.98 -11.06 -10.90
N VAL A 62 -19.50 -9.91 -10.44
CA VAL A 62 -18.52 -9.80 -9.33
C VAL A 62 -19.24 -9.32 -8.08
N LYS A 63 -19.00 -10.03 -6.96
CA LYS A 63 -19.42 -9.63 -5.62
C LYS A 63 -18.19 -9.19 -4.85
N HIS A 64 -18.01 -7.88 -4.68
CA HIS A 64 -16.94 -7.31 -3.88
C HIS A 64 -17.22 -7.44 -2.38
N VAL A 65 -16.19 -7.80 -1.62
CA VAL A 65 -16.23 -7.94 -0.17
C VAL A 65 -14.99 -7.30 0.43
N ILE A 66 -15.15 -6.16 1.06
CA ILE A 66 -14.09 -5.52 1.84
C ILE A 66 -13.91 -6.32 3.12
N THR A 67 -12.69 -6.75 3.38
CA THR A 67 -12.37 -7.68 4.46
C THR A 67 -11.30 -7.07 5.36
N ALA A 68 -11.70 -6.55 6.51
CA ALA A 68 -10.75 -6.21 7.57
C ALA A 68 -10.01 -7.49 8.02
N ASP A 69 -8.75 -7.36 8.43
CA ASP A 69 -7.88 -8.49 8.81
C ASP A 69 -7.79 -9.58 7.72
N MET A 70 -7.78 -9.14 6.46
CA MET A 70 -7.91 -10.02 5.30
C MET A 70 -6.86 -11.15 5.30
N TYR A 71 -5.63 -10.88 5.66
CA TYR A 71 -4.55 -11.89 5.65
C TYR A 71 -4.78 -13.01 6.67
N THR A 72 -5.30 -12.69 7.86
CA THR A 72 -5.71 -13.69 8.86
C THR A 72 -6.88 -14.55 8.34
N LYS A 73 -7.84 -13.91 7.67
CA LYS A 73 -8.98 -14.64 7.07
C LYS A 73 -8.56 -15.51 5.89
N ILE A 74 -7.66 -15.03 5.03
CA ILE A 74 -7.08 -15.84 3.94
C ILE A 74 -6.44 -17.12 4.51
N SER A 75 -5.58 -16.99 5.52
CA SER A 75 -4.97 -18.14 6.19
C SER A 75 -6.01 -19.13 6.71
N THR A 76 -7.08 -18.63 7.33
CA THR A 76 -8.18 -19.45 7.86
C THR A 76 -8.92 -20.22 6.76
N VAL A 77 -9.31 -19.57 5.65
CA VAL A 77 -10.06 -20.23 4.57
C VAL A 77 -9.18 -21.18 3.76
N LEU A 78 -7.90 -20.87 3.58
CA LEU A 78 -6.95 -21.78 2.91
C LEU A 78 -6.73 -23.05 3.74
N ASN A 79 -6.57 -22.93 5.07
CA ASN A 79 -6.41 -24.08 5.96
C ASN A 79 -7.67 -24.95 6.04
N SER A 80 -8.86 -24.32 6.03
CA SER A 80 -10.13 -25.06 6.08
C SER A 80 -10.57 -25.61 4.72
N GLY A 81 -10.07 -25.04 3.62
CA GLY A 81 -10.52 -25.33 2.26
C GLY A 81 -11.97 -24.94 1.98
N LYS A 82 -12.57 -24.04 2.81
CA LYS A 82 -13.97 -23.61 2.67
C LYS A 82 -14.07 -22.08 2.63
N GLY A 83 -14.91 -21.56 1.74
CA GLY A 83 -15.16 -20.13 1.60
C GLY A 83 -13.98 -19.36 1.03
N VAL A 84 -13.08 -20.03 0.30
CA VAL A 84 -11.97 -19.39 -0.40
C VAL A 84 -12.53 -18.48 -1.50
N PRO A 85 -12.20 -17.19 -1.54
CA PRO A 85 -12.68 -16.30 -2.60
C PRO A 85 -12.15 -16.72 -3.98
N ASP A 86 -12.88 -16.38 -5.02
CA ASP A 86 -12.47 -16.67 -6.40
C ASP A 86 -11.32 -15.76 -6.84
N LEU A 87 -11.32 -14.51 -6.36
CA LEU A 87 -10.32 -13.48 -6.64
C LEU A 87 -10.04 -12.70 -5.35
N ALA A 88 -8.81 -12.26 -5.16
CA ALA A 88 -8.43 -11.39 -4.06
C ALA A 88 -7.45 -10.32 -4.52
N ILE A 89 -7.41 -9.17 -3.84
CA ILE A 89 -6.28 -8.24 -3.90
C ILE A 89 -5.34 -8.52 -2.73
N ILE A 90 -4.05 -8.65 -3.00
CA ILE A 90 -3.00 -8.69 -1.99
C ILE A 90 -1.93 -7.65 -2.30
N HIS A 91 -1.15 -7.26 -1.30
CA HIS A 91 0.00 -6.38 -1.52
C HIS A 91 1.21 -7.15 -2.07
N ALA A 92 2.05 -6.48 -2.83
CA ALA A 92 3.19 -7.06 -3.53
C ALA A 92 4.16 -7.82 -2.60
N ASP A 93 4.37 -7.34 -1.39
CA ASP A 93 5.22 -7.92 -0.36
C ASP A 93 4.77 -9.31 0.12
N ARG A 94 3.49 -9.67 -0.12
CA ARG A 94 2.91 -10.96 0.28
C ARG A 94 3.10 -12.05 -0.76
N VAL A 95 3.29 -11.69 -2.04
CA VAL A 95 3.33 -12.64 -3.16
C VAL A 95 4.40 -13.71 -2.99
N PRO A 96 5.68 -13.40 -2.68
CA PRO A 96 6.71 -14.43 -2.56
C PRO A 96 6.40 -15.46 -1.49
N GLY A 97 5.92 -15.03 -0.32
CA GLY A 97 5.55 -15.90 0.78
C GLY A 97 4.40 -16.85 0.42
N TYR A 98 3.33 -16.31 -0.19
CA TYR A 98 2.19 -17.12 -0.62
C TYR A 98 2.52 -18.11 -1.74
N VAL A 99 3.37 -17.71 -2.69
CA VAL A 99 3.84 -18.62 -3.75
C VAL A 99 4.67 -19.76 -3.16
N LYS A 100 5.63 -19.45 -2.28
CA LYS A 100 6.46 -20.44 -1.59
C LYS A 100 5.63 -21.46 -0.80
N GLN A 101 4.52 -21.03 -0.21
CA GLN A 101 3.57 -21.89 0.52
C GLN A 101 2.58 -22.63 -0.41
N GLY A 102 2.64 -22.41 -1.72
CA GLY A 102 1.73 -23.02 -2.68
C GLY A 102 0.26 -22.57 -2.51
N GLN A 103 0.05 -21.36 -2.04
CA GLN A 103 -1.27 -20.79 -1.72
C GLN A 103 -1.88 -20.00 -2.88
N LEU A 104 -1.10 -19.64 -3.90
CA LEU A 104 -1.58 -18.96 -5.11
C LEU A 104 -1.66 -19.93 -6.29
N GLU A 105 -2.58 -19.65 -7.20
CA GLU A 105 -2.65 -20.29 -8.51
C GLU A 105 -2.03 -19.38 -9.58
N PRO A 106 -1.31 -19.93 -10.57
CA PRO A 106 -0.82 -19.16 -11.70
C PRO A 106 -1.95 -18.50 -12.48
N MET A 107 -1.72 -17.28 -12.96
CA MET A 107 -2.66 -16.55 -13.82
C MET A 107 -2.69 -17.02 -15.28
N THR A 108 -1.96 -18.08 -15.62
CA THR A 108 -1.84 -18.60 -17.00
C THR A 108 -3.18 -18.82 -17.70
N ALA A 109 -4.17 -19.39 -16.98
CA ALA A 109 -5.50 -19.61 -17.55
C ALA A 109 -6.24 -18.30 -17.84
N VAL A 110 -6.07 -17.29 -16.97
CA VAL A 110 -6.62 -15.95 -17.14
C VAL A 110 -5.99 -15.22 -18.32
N THR A 111 -4.67 -15.21 -18.40
CA THR A 111 -3.93 -14.54 -19.50
C THR A 111 -4.14 -15.25 -20.86
N THR A 112 -4.42 -16.56 -20.84
CA THR A 112 -4.80 -17.28 -22.05
C THR A 112 -6.22 -16.91 -22.53
N ALA A 113 -7.15 -16.74 -21.58
CA ALA A 113 -8.53 -16.35 -21.90
C ALA A 113 -8.64 -14.87 -22.32
N GLN A 114 -7.74 -14.03 -21.80
CA GLN A 114 -7.67 -12.58 -22.08
C GLN A 114 -6.25 -12.18 -22.48
N PRO A 115 -5.90 -12.29 -23.79
CA PRO A 115 -4.53 -12.05 -24.28
C PRO A 115 -4.00 -10.61 -24.08
N GLU A 116 -4.88 -9.64 -23.81
CA GLU A 116 -4.48 -8.27 -23.50
C GLU A 116 -3.99 -8.11 -22.06
N ILE A 117 -4.22 -9.09 -21.18
CA ILE A 117 -3.60 -9.17 -19.86
C ILE A 117 -2.18 -9.74 -20.03
N LYS A 118 -1.24 -8.87 -20.38
CA LYS A 118 0.16 -9.21 -20.71
C LYS A 118 1.09 -8.09 -20.23
N GLN A 119 2.35 -8.42 -20.02
CA GLN A 119 3.37 -7.52 -19.47
C GLN A 119 3.45 -6.17 -20.19
N GLU A 120 3.33 -6.16 -21.53
CA GLU A 120 3.49 -4.97 -22.35
C GLU A 120 2.44 -3.89 -22.05
N ASN A 121 1.28 -4.28 -21.52
CA ASN A 121 0.15 -3.41 -21.21
C ASN A 121 0.16 -2.83 -19.79
N TYR A 122 1.17 -3.18 -18.99
CA TYR A 122 1.29 -2.73 -17.60
C TYR A 122 2.66 -2.10 -17.32
N LEU A 123 2.76 -1.33 -16.23
CA LEU A 123 4.03 -0.85 -15.70
C LEU A 123 4.93 -2.04 -15.35
N PRO A 124 6.20 -2.07 -15.84
CA PRO A 124 7.09 -3.21 -15.64
C PRO A 124 7.34 -3.54 -14.16
N GLN A 125 7.47 -2.52 -13.31
CA GLN A 125 7.70 -2.67 -11.88
C GLN A 125 6.54 -3.43 -11.21
N ALA A 126 5.29 -3.03 -11.52
CA ALA A 126 4.10 -3.69 -10.96
C ALA A 126 3.94 -5.12 -11.47
N TRP A 127 4.13 -5.34 -12.79
CA TRP A 127 4.00 -6.67 -13.38
C TRP A 127 5.03 -7.66 -12.83
N SER A 128 6.30 -7.23 -12.72
CA SER A 128 7.40 -8.09 -12.29
C SER A 128 7.23 -8.60 -10.85
N THR A 129 6.54 -7.87 -9.98
CA THR A 129 6.29 -8.30 -8.59
C THR A 129 5.44 -9.56 -8.49
N GLY A 130 4.64 -9.86 -9.51
CA GLY A 130 3.83 -11.06 -9.59
C GLY A 130 4.49 -12.22 -10.35
N THR A 131 5.70 -12.01 -10.89
CA THR A 131 6.43 -13.04 -11.65
C THR A 131 7.45 -13.72 -10.75
N ILE A 132 7.17 -14.94 -10.33
CA ILE A 132 8.07 -15.76 -9.50
C ILE A 132 8.55 -16.96 -10.32
N GLU A 133 9.86 -17.12 -10.44
CA GLU A 133 10.49 -18.20 -11.22
C GLU A 133 9.92 -18.36 -12.65
N GLY A 134 9.64 -17.20 -13.28
CA GLY A 134 9.09 -17.15 -14.65
C GLY A 134 7.60 -17.44 -14.77
N THR A 135 6.90 -17.66 -13.66
CA THR A 135 5.44 -17.89 -13.62
C THR A 135 4.74 -16.63 -13.08
N GLN A 136 3.71 -16.14 -13.79
CA GLN A 136 2.89 -15.02 -13.38
C GLN A 136 1.77 -15.47 -12.43
N TYR A 137 1.74 -14.95 -11.21
CA TYR A 137 0.74 -15.27 -10.17
C TYR A 137 -0.26 -14.14 -9.91
N THR A 138 -0.03 -12.95 -10.45
CA THR A 138 -0.88 -11.78 -10.18
C THR A 138 -1.09 -10.93 -11.42
N VAL A 139 -2.11 -10.06 -11.38
CA VAL A 139 -2.30 -8.96 -12.35
C VAL A 139 -2.32 -7.66 -11.55
N PRO A 140 -1.47 -6.67 -11.87
CA PRO A 140 -1.39 -5.44 -11.08
C PRO A 140 -2.56 -4.49 -11.36
N LEU A 141 -3.03 -3.84 -10.29
CA LEU A 141 -4.00 -2.74 -10.33
C LEU A 141 -3.28 -1.39 -10.40
N ASP A 142 -2.28 -1.19 -9.55
CA ASP A 142 -1.58 0.08 -9.34
C ASP A 142 -0.13 -0.10 -8.89
N ILE A 143 0.54 1.03 -8.71
CA ILE A 143 1.67 1.21 -7.81
C ILE A 143 1.28 2.33 -6.84
N HIS A 144 1.26 2.04 -5.54
CA HIS A 144 1.13 3.05 -4.50
C HIS A 144 2.48 3.26 -3.82
N SER A 145 2.82 4.52 -3.61
CA SER A 145 4.18 4.91 -3.23
C SER A 145 4.19 5.87 -2.07
N ASN A 146 5.26 5.82 -1.26
CA ASN A 146 5.65 6.96 -0.48
C ASN A 146 6.12 8.05 -1.45
N VAL A 147 5.60 9.25 -1.27
CA VAL A 147 5.88 10.43 -2.06
C VAL A 147 6.09 11.62 -1.14
N MET A 148 6.51 12.74 -1.67
CA MET A 148 6.63 13.96 -0.90
C MET A 148 5.76 15.06 -1.51
N TYR A 149 4.74 15.47 -0.76
CA TYR A 149 3.98 16.68 -1.08
C TYR A 149 4.74 17.90 -0.61
N TYR A 150 4.61 19.02 -1.32
CA TYR A 150 5.22 20.29 -0.94
C TYR A 150 4.21 21.42 -0.95
N ASN A 151 4.36 22.34 0.00
CA ASN A 151 3.57 23.56 0.10
C ASN A 151 4.24 24.68 -0.67
N LYS A 152 3.63 25.11 -1.80
CA LYS A 152 4.18 26.12 -2.71
C LYS A 152 4.35 27.48 -2.03
N ASP A 153 3.43 27.83 -1.15
CA ASP A 153 3.44 29.13 -0.47
C ASP A 153 4.58 29.20 0.57
N LEU A 154 4.84 28.08 1.27
CA LEU A 154 5.97 28.00 2.19
C LEU A 154 7.30 27.91 1.46
N LEU A 155 7.40 27.21 0.32
CA LEU A 155 8.62 27.22 -0.50
C LEU A 155 8.95 28.64 -0.95
N ALA A 156 7.98 29.39 -1.47
CA ALA A 156 8.15 30.77 -1.86
C ALA A 156 8.52 31.66 -0.67
N LYS A 157 7.87 31.47 0.49
CA LYS A 157 8.16 32.23 1.74
C LYS A 157 9.60 32.08 2.18
N TYR A 158 10.22 30.92 2.01
CA TYR A 158 11.57 30.61 2.48
C TYR A 158 12.61 30.59 1.36
N GLY A 159 12.21 30.90 0.10
CA GLY A 159 13.11 30.92 -1.07
C GLY A 159 13.68 29.56 -1.40
N ALA A 160 12.86 28.51 -1.26
CA ALA A 160 13.23 27.11 -1.44
C ALA A 160 12.64 26.48 -2.73
N GLU A 161 12.08 27.31 -3.64
CA GLU A 161 11.48 26.82 -4.90
C GLU A 161 12.50 26.06 -5.76
N SER A 162 13.77 26.48 -5.75
CA SER A 162 14.83 25.81 -6.52
C SER A 162 15.15 24.39 -6.07
N PHE A 163 14.70 23.96 -4.88
CA PHE A 163 14.86 22.56 -4.43
C PHE A 163 14.08 21.57 -5.31
N LEU A 164 13.18 22.08 -6.14
CA LEU A 164 12.36 21.26 -7.04
C LEU A 164 12.89 21.22 -8.48
N ASP A 165 14.00 21.92 -8.81
CA ASP A 165 14.45 22.11 -10.20
C ASP A 165 14.81 20.81 -10.91
N ASP A 166 15.28 19.79 -10.18
CA ASP A 166 15.65 18.47 -10.71
C ASP A 166 14.74 17.33 -10.21
N ASN A 167 13.65 17.66 -9.53
CA ASN A 167 12.70 16.74 -8.88
C ASN A 167 13.30 15.93 -7.70
N VAL A 168 14.46 16.32 -7.19
CA VAL A 168 15.15 15.65 -6.06
C VAL A 168 15.49 16.65 -4.98
N VAL A 169 14.69 16.67 -3.91
CA VAL A 169 15.05 17.46 -2.72
C VAL A 169 16.09 16.70 -1.92
N THR A 170 17.24 17.33 -1.68
CA THR A 170 18.29 16.71 -0.89
C THR A 170 18.19 17.03 0.60
N ILE A 171 18.73 16.15 1.45
CA ILE A 171 18.82 16.40 2.89
C ILE A 171 19.65 17.69 3.16
N ASP A 172 20.69 17.94 2.41
CA ASP A 172 21.53 19.16 2.56
C ASP A 172 20.72 20.43 2.25
N GLU A 173 19.86 20.42 1.23
CA GLU A 173 18.94 21.53 0.94
C GLU A 173 17.97 21.76 2.11
N MET A 174 17.38 20.70 2.64
CA MET A 174 16.53 20.80 3.83
C MET A 174 17.29 21.40 5.02
N LEU A 175 18.49 20.91 5.29
CA LEU A 175 19.34 21.42 6.38
C LEU A 175 19.75 22.89 6.17
N SER A 176 19.83 23.37 4.93
CA SER A 176 20.12 24.77 4.62
C SER A 176 19.07 25.75 5.17
N LEU A 177 17.88 25.25 5.52
CA LEU A 177 16.79 26.05 6.12
C LEU A 177 16.90 26.18 7.65
N GLN A 178 17.89 25.52 8.28
CA GLN A 178 18.09 25.63 9.73
C GLN A 178 18.29 27.08 10.16
N GLY A 179 17.51 27.51 11.16
CA GLY A 179 17.53 28.86 11.69
C GLY A 179 16.88 29.93 10.79
N LYS A 180 16.26 29.52 9.67
CA LYS A 180 15.55 30.44 8.76
C LYS A 180 14.03 30.40 8.91
N LEU A 181 13.49 29.31 9.50
CA LEU A 181 12.06 29.13 9.66
C LEU A 181 11.50 30.00 10.78
N ASN A 182 10.24 30.41 10.62
CA ASN A 182 9.49 31.03 11.71
C ASN A 182 9.13 29.97 12.77
N GLU A 183 8.85 30.42 14.00
CA GLU A 183 8.35 29.55 15.06
C GLU A 183 7.04 28.88 14.62
N GLY A 184 6.95 27.57 14.76
CA GLY A 184 5.83 26.74 14.36
C GLY A 184 5.83 26.25 12.92
N ASP A 185 6.79 26.68 12.08
CA ASP A 185 7.00 26.13 10.75
C ASP A 185 8.11 25.04 10.78
N TYR A 186 7.94 23.99 9.99
CA TYR A 186 8.86 22.86 9.91
C TYR A 186 9.16 22.52 8.45
N VAL A 187 10.32 21.89 8.23
CA VAL A 187 10.71 21.49 6.87
C VAL A 187 9.97 20.23 6.45
N VAL A 188 9.89 19.21 7.30
CA VAL A 188 9.28 17.94 6.93
C VAL A 188 8.55 17.31 8.12
N ASN A 189 7.46 16.57 7.84
CA ASN A 189 6.81 15.73 8.83
C ASN A 189 7.52 14.37 8.97
N ASP A 190 7.07 13.55 9.92
CA ASP A 190 7.56 12.20 10.18
C ASP A 190 6.58 11.09 9.74
N ALA A 191 5.64 11.41 8.86
CA ALA A 191 4.71 10.43 8.33
C ALA A 191 5.44 9.41 7.44
N LEU A 192 5.01 8.15 7.50
CA LEU A 192 5.63 7.03 6.78
C LEU A 192 7.15 6.92 6.97
N LEU A 193 7.66 7.28 8.15
CA LEU A 193 9.10 7.36 8.43
C LEU A 193 9.83 6.04 8.12
N GLY A 194 9.22 4.89 8.41
CA GLY A 194 9.79 3.59 8.06
C GLY A 194 9.95 3.38 6.55
N TRP A 195 9.00 3.88 5.76
CA TRP A 195 9.09 3.85 4.29
C TRP A 195 10.19 4.76 3.77
N VAL A 196 10.35 5.93 4.41
CA VAL A 196 11.47 6.85 4.11
C VAL A 196 12.79 6.17 4.38
N ILE A 197 12.99 5.54 5.53
CA ILE A 197 14.24 4.83 5.87
C ILE A 197 14.54 3.74 4.83
N LEU A 198 13.54 2.95 4.43
CA LEU A 198 13.70 1.91 3.41
C LEU A 198 14.06 2.50 2.03
N ALA A 199 13.52 3.67 1.67
CA ALA A 199 13.93 4.39 0.46
C ALA A 199 15.40 4.83 0.53
N GLN A 200 15.85 5.35 1.69
CA GLN A 200 17.24 5.80 1.86
C GLN A 200 18.25 4.66 1.71
N ILE A 201 17.92 3.43 2.09
CA ILE A 201 18.78 2.26 1.86
C ILE A 201 19.08 2.11 0.37
N GLN A 202 18.06 2.22 -0.50
CA GLN A 202 18.23 2.14 -1.94
C GLN A 202 19.01 3.34 -2.49
N ASN A 203 18.76 4.54 -1.98
CA ASN A 203 19.47 5.76 -2.37
C ASN A 203 20.98 5.67 -2.04
N LEU A 204 21.32 5.02 -0.94
CA LEU A 204 22.70 4.77 -0.51
C LEU A 204 23.34 3.55 -1.19
N GLY A 205 22.64 2.89 -2.12
CA GLY A 205 23.17 1.76 -2.88
C GLY A 205 23.21 0.44 -2.11
N GLY A 206 22.42 0.32 -1.02
CA GLY A 206 22.31 -0.88 -0.21
C GLY A 206 21.13 -1.76 -0.55
N ASP A 207 20.97 -2.82 0.22
CA ASP A 207 19.82 -3.72 0.18
C ASP A 207 19.46 -4.16 1.61
N ILE A 208 18.30 -4.76 1.76
CA ILE A 208 17.76 -5.32 3.02
C ILE A 208 18.10 -6.81 3.17
N GLN A 209 18.87 -7.38 2.25
CA GLN A 209 19.30 -8.76 2.25
C GLN A 209 20.75 -8.90 1.81
N GLU A 210 21.41 -9.93 2.34
CA GLU A 210 22.74 -10.40 1.88
C GLU A 210 22.71 -11.91 1.71
N ASN A 211 23.07 -12.40 0.52
CA ASN A 211 23.11 -13.84 0.20
C ASN A 211 21.78 -14.57 0.53
N GLY A 212 20.64 -13.92 0.27
CA GLY A 212 19.31 -14.45 0.53
C GLY A 212 18.88 -14.44 2.02
N LYS A 213 19.67 -13.84 2.90
CA LYS A 213 19.33 -13.67 4.32
C LYS A 213 18.97 -12.24 4.65
N PRO A 214 18.09 -11.99 5.62
CA PRO A 214 17.76 -10.63 6.05
C PRO A 214 19.01 -9.92 6.60
N ALA A 215 19.21 -8.68 6.17
CA ALA A 215 20.37 -7.87 6.49
C ALA A 215 19.92 -6.50 7.03
N VAL A 216 19.53 -6.45 8.31
CA VAL A 216 19.05 -5.25 8.99
C VAL A 216 20.18 -4.55 9.74
N ASN A 217 21.02 -5.31 10.46
CA ASN A 217 22.17 -4.75 11.17
C ASN A 217 23.37 -4.56 10.24
N THR A 218 23.27 -3.56 9.36
CA THR A 218 24.27 -3.27 8.33
C THR A 218 24.74 -1.82 8.38
N PRO A 219 25.94 -1.50 7.86
CA PRO A 219 26.42 -0.13 7.76
C PRO A 219 25.50 0.79 6.95
N VAL A 220 24.85 0.28 5.88
CA VAL A 220 23.94 1.08 5.05
C VAL A 220 22.63 1.38 5.78
N MET A 221 22.08 0.43 6.51
CA MET A 221 20.89 0.68 7.36
C MET A 221 21.21 1.73 8.42
N LYS A 222 22.37 1.61 9.07
CA LYS A 222 22.83 2.62 10.04
C LYS A 222 22.92 4.01 9.39
N GLN A 223 23.57 4.11 8.23
CA GLN A 223 23.69 5.36 7.50
C GLN A 223 22.32 5.93 7.10
N ALA A 224 21.38 5.11 6.67
CA ALA A 224 20.02 5.55 6.33
C ALA A 224 19.34 6.25 7.52
N PHE A 225 19.46 5.68 8.71
CA PHE A 225 18.96 6.31 9.95
C PHE A 225 19.72 7.58 10.31
N GLU A 226 21.05 7.59 10.19
CA GLU A 226 21.89 8.75 10.49
C GLU A 226 21.54 9.93 9.57
N GLU A 227 21.31 9.70 8.28
CA GLU A 227 20.93 10.75 7.32
C GLU A 227 19.59 11.39 7.70
N VAL A 228 18.57 10.59 7.95
CA VAL A 228 17.25 11.10 8.35
C VAL A 228 17.29 11.80 9.71
N LYS A 229 18.06 11.25 10.64
CA LYS A 229 18.25 11.83 11.98
C LYS A 229 18.84 13.24 11.95
N LYS A 230 19.69 13.59 10.98
CA LYS A 230 20.22 14.95 10.83
C LYS A 230 19.12 16.01 10.74
N ILE A 231 18.01 15.72 10.03
CA ILE A 231 16.89 16.64 9.88
C ILE A 231 16.19 16.85 11.24
N ASN A 232 15.99 15.77 12.00
CA ASN A 232 15.43 15.86 13.36
C ASN A 232 16.35 16.63 14.31
N ASP A 233 17.66 16.33 14.32
CA ASP A 233 18.64 16.97 15.19
C ASP A 233 18.80 18.46 14.89
N ALA A 234 18.55 18.87 13.64
CA ALA A 234 18.52 20.27 13.23
C ALA A 234 17.24 21.02 13.67
N GLY A 235 16.24 20.31 14.25
CA GLY A 235 14.96 20.88 14.66
C GLY A 235 14.04 21.20 13.48
N LEU A 236 14.20 20.52 12.36
CA LEU A 236 13.48 20.78 11.10
C LEU A 236 12.33 19.81 10.84
N MET A 237 12.23 18.73 11.63
CA MET A 237 11.14 17.75 11.58
C MET A 237 10.03 18.15 12.56
N THR A 238 8.77 17.85 12.23
CA THR A 238 7.63 18.10 13.13
C THR A 238 7.85 17.47 14.52
N PRO A 239 7.31 18.07 15.59
CA PRO A 239 7.51 17.54 16.94
C PRO A 239 6.92 16.13 17.11
N PHE A 240 7.57 15.32 17.92
CA PHE A 240 7.04 13.98 18.25
C PHE A 240 5.69 14.06 18.95
N GLY A 241 4.72 13.28 18.45
CA GLY A 241 3.36 13.20 19.00
C GLY A 241 2.38 14.23 18.43
N GLU A 242 2.85 15.17 17.62
CA GLU A 242 1.99 16.05 16.82
C GLU A 242 1.59 15.32 15.52
N ASP A 243 0.42 15.67 14.99
CA ASP A 243 -0.05 15.16 13.72
C ASP A 243 0.58 15.94 12.54
N GLY A 244 1.71 15.45 12.06
CA GLY A 244 2.44 16.09 10.96
C GLY A 244 1.64 16.19 9.65
N TYR A 245 0.67 15.30 9.44
CA TYR A 245 -0.24 15.35 8.29
C TYR A 245 -1.18 16.56 8.40
N LEU A 246 -1.83 16.74 9.55
CA LEU A 246 -2.69 17.90 9.80
C LEU A 246 -1.89 19.21 9.84
N MET A 247 -0.64 19.18 10.32
CA MET A 247 0.25 20.35 10.28
C MET A 247 0.57 20.78 8.85
N PHE A 248 0.80 19.83 7.92
CA PHE A 248 0.96 20.13 6.49
C PHE A 248 -0.31 20.76 5.91
N GLN A 249 -1.46 20.18 6.17
CA GLN A 249 -2.76 20.72 5.73
C GLN A 249 -3.04 22.12 6.28
N SER A 250 -2.54 22.41 7.47
CA SER A 250 -2.67 23.74 8.13
C SER A 250 -1.64 24.77 7.62
N GLY A 251 -0.74 24.38 6.71
CA GLY A 251 0.23 25.28 6.11
C GLY A 251 1.45 25.57 7.00
N ASN A 252 1.83 24.65 7.88
CA ASN A 252 2.97 24.78 8.80
C ASN A 252 4.18 23.89 8.45
N VAL A 253 4.09 23.07 7.39
CA VAL A 253 5.15 22.15 6.97
C VAL A 253 5.44 22.34 5.49
N LEU A 254 6.72 22.47 5.12
CA LEU A 254 7.13 22.68 3.73
C LEU A 254 6.91 21.41 2.91
N PHE A 255 7.33 20.25 3.45
CA PHE A 255 7.27 18.96 2.79
C PHE A 255 6.55 17.94 3.67
N SER A 256 5.62 17.18 3.10
CA SER A 256 4.94 16.08 3.77
C SER A 256 5.27 14.77 3.09
N THR A 257 6.04 13.90 3.74
CA THR A 257 6.16 12.51 3.29
C THR A 257 4.87 11.78 3.59
N ASP A 258 4.22 11.23 2.56
CA ASP A 258 2.95 10.51 2.69
C ASP A 258 2.77 9.55 1.50
N GLY A 259 1.63 8.88 1.43
CA GLY A 259 1.29 8.03 0.30
C GLY A 259 0.59 8.77 -0.84
N THR A 260 0.66 8.21 -2.05
CA THR A 260 -0.08 8.72 -3.22
C THR A 260 -1.58 8.85 -2.95
N TRP A 261 -2.15 8.01 -2.08
CA TRP A 261 -3.56 8.02 -1.65
C TRP A 261 -3.98 9.28 -0.88
N SER A 262 -3.04 10.06 -0.36
CA SER A 262 -3.36 11.28 0.40
C SER A 262 -3.65 12.49 -0.50
N SER A 263 -3.40 12.40 -1.81
CA SER A 263 -3.56 13.50 -2.76
C SER A 263 -4.97 14.07 -2.80
N THR A 264 -6.00 13.22 -2.75
CA THR A 264 -7.41 13.63 -2.77
C THR A 264 -7.81 14.37 -1.49
N ALA A 265 -7.32 13.92 -0.34
CA ALA A 265 -7.57 14.59 0.93
C ALA A 265 -6.87 15.96 0.99
N HIS A 266 -5.62 16.07 0.50
CA HIS A 266 -4.94 17.36 0.39
C HIS A 266 -5.65 18.32 -0.58
N ALA A 267 -6.13 17.82 -1.72
CA ALA A 267 -6.90 18.62 -2.68
C ALA A 267 -8.23 19.14 -2.13
N GLY A 268 -8.79 18.46 -1.13
CA GLY A 268 -10.01 18.89 -0.43
C GLY A 268 -9.80 20.03 0.60
N VAL A 269 -8.55 20.38 0.91
CA VAL A 269 -8.25 21.44 1.91
C VAL A 269 -8.28 22.80 1.25
N GLU A 270 -9.22 23.65 1.68
CA GLU A 270 -9.33 25.01 1.16
C GLU A 270 -8.08 25.85 1.49
N GLY A 271 -7.48 26.43 0.46
CA GLY A 271 -6.30 27.30 0.60
C GLY A 271 -4.96 26.58 0.65
N LEU A 272 -4.91 25.26 0.63
CA LEU A 272 -3.66 24.52 0.52
C LEU A 272 -3.16 24.50 -0.93
N ASN A 273 -2.11 25.28 -1.21
CA ASN A 273 -1.46 25.34 -2.52
C ASN A 273 -0.27 24.37 -2.54
N PHE A 274 -0.48 23.16 -3.06
CA PHE A 274 0.50 22.09 -2.98
C PHE A 274 0.89 21.50 -4.35
N GLY A 275 1.93 20.71 -4.35
CA GLY A 275 2.36 19.85 -5.44
C GLY A 275 2.94 18.55 -4.91
N VAL A 276 3.45 17.69 -5.80
CA VAL A 276 4.08 16.42 -5.43
C VAL A 276 5.46 16.32 -6.07
N THR A 277 6.38 15.66 -5.38
CA THR A 277 7.72 15.33 -5.86
C THR A 277 8.19 14.02 -5.26
N ASN A 278 9.40 13.58 -5.62
CA ASN A 278 10.03 12.40 -5.03
C ASN A 278 10.34 12.61 -3.55
N VAL A 279 10.41 11.52 -2.79
CA VAL A 279 10.90 11.54 -1.40
C VAL A 279 12.34 12.04 -1.40
N TYR A 280 12.67 12.88 -0.43
CA TYR A 280 14.01 13.45 -0.29
C TYR A 280 15.11 12.39 -0.26
N SER A 281 16.31 12.76 -0.71
CA SER A 281 17.46 11.86 -0.81
C SER A 281 18.71 12.44 -0.14
N PRO A 282 19.63 11.60 0.35
CA PRO A 282 20.94 12.07 0.81
C PRO A 282 21.84 12.53 -0.34
N THR A 283 21.50 12.21 -1.60
CA THR A 283 22.29 12.58 -2.79
C THR A 283 21.37 13.06 -3.91
N PRO A 284 21.82 14.01 -4.77
CA PRO A 284 21.00 14.48 -5.89
C PRO A 284 20.91 13.47 -7.05
N ASP A 285 21.85 12.52 -7.13
CA ASP A 285 22.00 11.64 -8.29
C ASP A 285 21.07 10.41 -8.23
N LYS A 286 20.56 10.06 -7.05
CA LYS A 286 19.73 8.86 -6.84
C LYS A 286 18.59 9.15 -5.88
N PHE A 287 17.40 8.83 -6.32
CA PHE A 287 16.20 8.94 -5.51
C PHE A 287 15.30 7.73 -5.72
N THR A 288 14.60 7.35 -4.69
CA THR A 288 13.74 6.17 -4.65
C THR A 288 12.49 6.52 -3.86
N ASN A 289 11.34 6.20 -4.45
CA ASN A 289 10.07 6.20 -3.75
C ASN A 289 9.77 4.74 -3.36
N ARG A 290 9.84 4.42 -2.06
CA ARG A 290 9.45 3.08 -1.62
C ARG A 290 7.99 2.86 -1.98
N SER A 291 7.71 1.81 -2.72
CA SER A 291 6.43 1.53 -3.32
C SER A 291 5.92 0.14 -2.94
N SER A 292 4.65 -0.08 -3.19
CA SER A 292 4.01 -1.39 -3.22
C SER A 292 2.99 -1.42 -4.36
N SER A 293 2.25 -2.49 -4.51
CA SER A 293 1.22 -2.64 -5.53
C SER A 293 0.05 -3.46 -4.98
N HIS A 294 -1.15 -3.07 -5.33
CA HIS A 294 -2.34 -3.89 -5.18
C HIS A 294 -2.40 -4.88 -6.36
N LEU A 295 -2.37 -6.15 -6.04
CA LEU A 295 -2.24 -7.21 -7.03
C LEU A 295 -3.45 -8.14 -6.96
N PHE A 296 -4.17 -8.28 -8.07
CA PHE A 296 -5.20 -9.29 -8.22
C PHE A 296 -4.55 -10.67 -8.27
N THR A 297 -5.04 -11.59 -7.47
CA THR A 297 -4.55 -12.96 -7.42
C THR A 297 -5.64 -13.98 -7.22
N MET A 298 -5.41 -15.19 -7.68
CA MET A 298 -6.25 -16.35 -7.40
C MET A 298 -5.64 -17.15 -6.27
N LEU A 299 -6.33 -17.21 -5.11
CA LEU A 299 -5.96 -18.13 -4.05
C LEU A 299 -6.22 -19.58 -4.49
N LYS A 300 -5.42 -20.51 -3.99
CA LYS A 300 -5.60 -21.94 -4.31
C LYS A 300 -7.00 -22.43 -3.92
N ASN A 301 -7.83 -22.73 -4.91
CA ASN A 301 -9.22 -23.14 -4.74
C ASN A 301 -9.58 -24.23 -5.75
N LYS A 302 -9.62 -25.50 -5.28
CA LYS A 302 -9.95 -26.67 -6.10
C LYS A 302 -11.38 -26.66 -6.68
N ASP A 303 -12.27 -25.84 -6.13
CA ASP A 303 -13.68 -25.77 -6.51
C ASP A 303 -13.95 -24.63 -7.51
N ARG A 304 -12.92 -23.88 -7.94
CA ARG A 304 -13.05 -22.83 -8.97
C ARG A 304 -13.25 -23.44 -10.35
N SER A 305 -14.37 -23.12 -11.00
CA SER A 305 -14.69 -23.61 -12.34
C SER A 305 -13.96 -22.85 -13.44
N ALA A 306 -13.87 -23.44 -14.64
CA ALA A 306 -13.27 -22.77 -15.81
C ALA A 306 -14.05 -21.53 -16.24
N GLU A 307 -15.38 -21.54 -16.07
CA GLU A 307 -16.24 -20.38 -16.35
C GLU A 307 -15.93 -19.21 -15.40
N LYS A 308 -15.68 -19.49 -14.11
CA LYS A 308 -15.24 -18.47 -13.16
C LYS A 308 -13.88 -17.89 -13.54
N VAL A 309 -12.93 -18.72 -14.01
CA VAL A 309 -11.62 -18.24 -14.48
C VAL A 309 -11.76 -17.32 -15.69
N ALA A 310 -12.62 -17.69 -16.65
CA ALA A 310 -12.91 -16.84 -17.81
C ALA A 310 -13.58 -15.52 -17.39
N GLY A 311 -14.51 -15.56 -16.43
CA GLY A 311 -15.15 -14.38 -15.87
C GLY A 311 -14.17 -13.47 -15.13
N ILE A 312 -13.22 -14.04 -14.36
CA ILE A 312 -12.11 -13.28 -13.74
C ILE A 312 -11.32 -12.56 -14.83
N GLY A 313 -10.96 -13.24 -15.91
CA GLY A 313 -10.26 -12.62 -17.04
C GLY A 313 -11.03 -11.42 -17.62
N SER A 314 -12.34 -11.58 -17.85
CA SER A 314 -13.20 -10.50 -18.34
C SER A 314 -13.28 -9.31 -17.39
N PHE A 315 -13.34 -9.57 -16.07
CA PHE A 315 -13.31 -8.52 -15.06
C PHE A 315 -11.97 -7.79 -15.02
N LEU A 316 -10.85 -8.51 -15.03
CA LEU A 316 -9.52 -7.90 -14.99
C LEU A 316 -9.22 -7.09 -16.26
N GLU A 317 -9.71 -7.52 -17.44
CA GLU A 317 -9.61 -6.73 -18.67
C GLU A 317 -10.46 -5.44 -18.57
N PHE A 318 -11.67 -5.54 -18.01
CA PHE A 318 -12.47 -4.35 -17.73
C PHE A 318 -11.73 -3.38 -16.79
N ILE A 319 -11.13 -3.87 -15.71
CA ILE A 319 -10.33 -3.05 -14.79
C ILE A 319 -9.17 -2.38 -15.54
N ARG A 320 -8.43 -3.13 -16.36
CA ARG A 320 -7.30 -2.60 -17.14
C ARG A 320 -7.69 -1.40 -18.00
N THR A 321 -8.86 -1.46 -18.63
CA THR A 321 -9.34 -0.41 -19.55
C THR A 321 -10.09 0.73 -18.84
N ASN A 322 -10.57 0.52 -17.61
CA ASN A 322 -11.38 1.47 -16.85
C ASN A 322 -10.74 1.94 -15.54
N SER A 323 -9.43 1.66 -15.31
CA SER A 323 -8.75 2.03 -14.07
C SER A 323 -8.55 3.55 -13.89
N MET A 324 -9.06 4.39 -14.80
CA MET A 324 -9.20 5.82 -14.55
C MET A 324 -10.03 6.10 -13.29
N GLU A 325 -11.07 5.30 -13.04
CA GLU A 325 -11.82 5.41 -11.78
C GLU A 325 -10.94 5.16 -10.55
N TRP A 326 -9.98 4.23 -10.67
CA TRP A 326 -8.99 3.98 -9.61
C TRP A 326 -7.96 5.11 -9.45
N ALA A 327 -7.61 5.79 -10.56
CA ALA A 327 -6.71 6.96 -10.52
C ALA A 327 -7.31 8.11 -9.68
N LYS A 328 -8.64 8.23 -9.62
CA LYS A 328 -9.33 9.23 -8.78
C LYS A 328 -9.08 9.01 -7.29
N ALA A 329 -8.74 7.80 -6.87
CA ALA A 329 -8.31 7.50 -5.50
C ALA A 329 -6.88 7.97 -5.18
N GLY A 330 -6.20 8.64 -6.12
CA GLY A 330 -4.82 9.13 -5.97
C GLY A 330 -3.73 8.12 -6.31
N GLN A 331 -4.11 6.91 -6.74
CA GLN A 331 -3.15 5.83 -7.02
C GLN A 331 -2.55 5.95 -8.44
N THR A 332 -1.27 5.58 -8.57
CA THR A 332 -0.63 5.43 -9.88
C THR A 332 -1.10 4.11 -10.50
N VAL A 333 -2.01 4.16 -11.46
CA VAL A 333 -2.56 2.95 -12.09
C VAL A 333 -1.48 2.17 -12.84
N ALA A 334 -1.60 0.83 -12.86
CA ALA A 334 -0.62 -0.01 -13.55
C ALA A 334 -0.86 -0.10 -15.07
N SER A 335 -2.05 0.22 -15.56
CA SER A 335 -2.43 0.12 -16.99
C SER A 335 -1.78 1.22 -17.81
N LYS A 336 -0.90 0.86 -18.76
CA LYS A 336 -0.29 1.82 -19.69
C LYS A 336 -1.31 2.55 -20.55
N GLN A 337 -2.38 1.86 -21.00
CA GLN A 337 -3.46 2.49 -21.77
C GLN A 337 -4.10 3.67 -21.03
N VAL A 338 -4.28 3.56 -19.73
CA VAL A 338 -4.84 4.64 -18.91
C VAL A 338 -3.80 5.72 -18.65
N ILE A 339 -2.56 5.35 -18.33
CA ILE A 339 -1.45 6.29 -18.11
C ILE A 339 -1.22 7.18 -19.36
N GLU A 340 -1.30 6.62 -20.55
CA GLU A 340 -1.09 7.33 -21.83
C GLU A 340 -2.29 8.19 -22.24
N SER A 341 -3.40 8.13 -21.52
CA SER A 341 -4.58 8.94 -21.83
C SER A 341 -4.40 10.41 -21.41
N PRO A 342 -4.93 11.36 -22.18
CA PRO A 342 -4.85 12.79 -21.81
C PRO A 342 -5.49 13.10 -20.44
N GLU A 343 -6.57 12.41 -20.08
CA GLU A 343 -7.28 12.60 -18.82
C GLU A 343 -6.40 12.26 -17.61
N TYR A 344 -5.56 11.21 -17.71
CA TYR A 344 -4.66 10.82 -16.61
C TYR A 344 -3.61 11.89 -16.30
N GLN A 345 -3.20 12.69 -17.29
CA GLN A 345 -2.21 13.73 -17.13
C GLN A 345 -2.68 14.89 -16.23
N ASP A 346 -3.99 15.01 -16.02
CA ASP A 346 -4.57 16.02 -15.13
C ASP A 346 -4.45 15.65 -13.62
N TYR A 347 -4.12 14.39 -13.33
CA TYR A 347 -3.94 13.94 -11.94
C TYR A 347 -2.51 14.18 -11.46
N ILE A 348 -2.36 14.59 -10.20
CA ILE A 348 -1.07 14.94 -9.61
C ILE A 348 -0.07 13.75 -9.62
N GLN A 349 -0.56 12.52 -9.45
CA GLN A 349 0.27 11.31 -9.48
C GLN A 349 0.80 10.94 -10.89
N SER A 350 0.32 11.60 -11.95
CA SER A 350 0.90 11.45 -13.30
C SER A 350 2.37 11.86 -13.33
N PHE A 351 2.81 12.67 -12.37
CA PHE A 351 4.21 13.01 -12.13
C PHE A 351 5.10 11.75 -12.12
N PHE A 352 4.70 10.70 -11.42
CA PHE A 352 5.48 9.46 -11.27
C PHE A 352 5.52 8.58 -12.52
N THR A 353 4.80 8.95 -13.56
CA THR A 353 4.81 8.26 -14.87
C THR A 353 5.23 9.19 -16.01
N SER A 354 5.68 10.41 -15.70
CA SER A 354 6.03 11.46 -16.66
C SER A 354 7.33 11.18 -17.43
N SER A 355 8.20 10.35 -16.89
CA SER A 355 9.47 9.94 -17.50
C SER A 355 9.89 8.54 -17.06
N GLU A 356 10.82 7.94 -17.80
CA GLU A 356 11.42 6.64 -17.43
C GLU A 356 12.10 6.72 -16.05
N LYS A 357 12.81 7.82 -15.76
CA LYS A 357 13.48 8.07 -14.47
C LYS A 357 12.49 8.06 -13.30
N GLU A 358 11.32 8.71 -13.48
CA GLU A 358 10.27 8.73 -12.44
C GLU A 358 9.66 7.34 -12.27
N ILE A 359 9.39 6.61 -13.35
CA ILE A 359 8.91 5.23 -13.28
C ILE A 359 9.92 4.32 -12.56
N GLU A 360 11.21 4.45 -12.86
CA GLU A 360 12.27 3.66 -12.22
C GLU A 360 12.42 3.97 -10.72
N SER A 361 12.04 5.18 -10.28
CA SER A 361 12.07 5.56 -8.86
C SER A 361 11.07 4.79 -8.00
N LEU A 362 10.02 4.23 -8.62
CA LEU A 362 8.97 3.45 -7.94
C LEU A 362 9.50 2.07 -7.56
N TYR A 363 10.15 1.96 -6.41
CA TYR A 363 10.84 0.73 -6.00
C TYR A 363 9.99 -0.15 -5.09
N ILE A 364 9.75 -1.39 -5.53
CA ILE A 364 8.97 -2.37 -4.79
C ILE A 364 9.89 -3.49 -4.28
N TYR A 365 9.92 -3.67 -2.96
CA TYR A 365 10.64 -4.78 -2.35
C TYR A 365 9.89 -6.10 -2.58
N THR A 366 10.55 -7.09 -3.16
CA THR A 366 10.01 -8.43 -3.45
C THR A 366 10.69 -9.55 -2.66
N TYR A 367 11.52 -9.20 -1.67
CA TYR A 367 12.17 -10.17 -0.80
C TYR A 367 11.15 -10.86 0.12
N GLU A 368 11.18 -12.19 0.21
CA GLU A 368 10.15 -12.97 0.93
C GLU A 368 10.02 -12.61 2.42
N TYR A 369 11.09 -12.13 3.06
CA TYR A 369 11.08 -11.72 4.47
C TYR A 369 10.97 -10.20 4.66
N TYR A 370 10.76 -9.47 3.57
CA TYR A 370 10.53 -8.02 3.64
C TYR A 370 9.44 -7.60 4.63
N PRO A 371 8.29 -8.29 4.77
CA PRO A 371 7.28 -7.90 5.75
C PRO A 371 7.79 -7.84 7.20
N TYR A 372 8.69 -8.73 7.58
CA TYR A 372 9.28 -8.74 8.93
C TYR A 372 10.31 -7.63 9.10
N ILE A 373 11.05 -7.30 8.04
CA ILE A 373 11.99 -6.17 8.05
C ILE A 373 11.23 -4.86 8.14
N ALA A 374 10.15 -4.68 7.37
CA ALA A 374 9.31 -3.50 7.42
C ALA A 374 8.68 -3.33 8.82
N GLU A 375 8.15 -4.42 9.41
CA GLU A 375 7.62 -4.40 10.79
C GLU A 375 8.68 -3.96 11.81
N ALA A 376 9.93 -4.45 11.67
CA ALA A 376 11.03 -4.02 12.53
C ALA A 376 11.38 -2.55 12.33
N VAL A 377 11.50 -2.09 11.09
CA VAL A 377 11.79 -0.68 10.79
C VAL A 377 10.69 0.22 11.32
N ASP A 378 9.41 -0.08 11.05
CA ASP A 378 8.27 0.71 11.51
C ASP A 378 8.19 0.77 13.06
N THR A 379 8.56 -0.32 13.73
CA THR A 379 8.53 -0.38 15.21
C THR A 379 9.57 0.54 15.85
N TYR A 380 10.77 0.64 15.26
CA TYR A 380 11.90 1.29 15.92
C TYR A 380 12.33 2.62 15.26
N CYS A 381 11.86 2.95 14.05
CA CYS A 381 12.35 4.11 13.31
C CYS A 381 12.13 5.44 14.06
N GLY A 382 10.96 5.61 14.68
CA GLY A 382 10.65 6.82 15.44
C GLY A 382 11.63 7.05 16.60
N ASP A 383 11.89 6.03 17.40
CA ASP A 383 12.78 6.13 18.56
C ASP A 383 14.24 6.37 18.13
N ILE A 384 14.70 5.73 17.06
CA ILE A 384 16.07 5.94 16.54
C ILE A 384 16.23 7.38 16.04
N VAL A 385 15.32 7.85 15.16
CA VAL A 385 15.42 9.18 14.55
C VAL A 385 15.28 10.28 15.60
N ARG A 386 14.45 10.08 16.63
CA ARG A 386 14.30 11.03 17.75
C ARG A 386 15.46 10.98 18.75
N GLY A 387 16.34 9.99 18.65
CA GLY A 387 17.49 9.82 19.57
C GLY A 387 17.10 9.26 20.93
N ASN A 388 15.93 8.64 21.05
CA ASN A 388 15.47 7.99 22.28
C ASN A 388 16.27 6.70 22.58
N VAL A 389 16.81 6.07 21.53
CA VAL A 389 17.59 4.82 21.61
C VAL A 389 18.87 4.93 20.74
N GLY A 390 19.88 4.14 21.08
CA GLY A 390 21.13 4.06 20.30
C GLY A 390 20.94 3.25 19.02
N ILE A 391 21.46 3.77 17.88
CA ILE A 391 21.27 3.12 16.57
C ILE A 391 21.88 1.70 16.57
N ASP A 392 23.13 1.54 16.97
CA ASP A 392 23.85 0.25 16.86
C ASP A 392 23.19 -0.87 17.68
N GLU A 393 22.76 -0.58 18.90
CA GLU A 393 22.07 -1.57 19.75
C GLU A 393 20.68 -1.90 19.21
N THR A 394 19.98 -0.89 18.68
CA THR A 394 18.64 -1.09 18.13
C THR A 394 18.68 -1.89 16.85
N LEU A 395 19.67 -1.68 15.95
CA LEU A 395 19.84 -2.49 14.76
C LEU A 395 20.11 -3.98 15.05
N GLN A 396 20.86 -4.27 16.13
CA GLN A 396 21.02 -5.67 16.62
C GLN A 396 19.68 -6.27 17.07
N THR A 397 18.88 -5.47 17.78
CA THR A 397 17.54 -5.88 18.24
C THR A 397 16.61 -6.14 17.05
N MET A 398 16.60 -5.27 16.05
CA MET A 398 15.82 -5.40 14.82
C MET A 398 16.24 -6.65 14.02
N GLN A 399 17.55 -6.90 13.88
CA GLN A 399 18.05 -8.10 13.21
C GLN A 399 17.54 -9.37 13.90
N LYS A 400 17.68 -9.42 15.22
CA LYS A 400 17.18 -10.56 16.01
C LYS A 400 15.67 -10.73 15.90
N PHE A 401 14.90 -9.64 15.94
CA PHE A 401 13.44 -9.66 15.76
C PHE A 401 13.05 -10.34 14.44
N VAL A 402 13.71 -9.96 13.35
CA VAL A 402 13.44 -10.54 12.01
C VAL A 402 13.81 -12.04 11.97
N GLU A 403 14.95 -12.42 12.56
CA GLU A 403 15.37 -13.83 12.64
C GLU A 403 14.40 -14.68 13.46
N ASP A 404 13.94 -14.17 14.60
CA ASP A 404 12.94 -14.83 15.46
C ASP A 404 11.60 -15.04 14.72
N LYS A 405 11.10 -14.01 14.01
CA LYS A 405 9.87 -14.10 13.19
C LYS A 405 9.99 -15.15 12.08
N ILE A 406 11.13 -15.23 11.41
CA ILE A 406 11.39 -16.26 10.38
C ILE A 406 11.36 -17.65 11.02
N ALA A 407 12.01 -17.84 12.17
CA ALA A 407 12.05 -19.12 12.87
C ALA A 407 10.64 -19.56 13.33
N GLU A 408 9.81 -18.65 13.81
CA GLU A 408 8.41 -18.90 14.17
C GLU A 408 7.58 -19.32 12.95
N GLY A 409 7.70 -18.60 11.83
CA GLY A 409 6.99 -18.90 10.57
C GLY A 409 7.38 -20.25 9.97
N THR A 410 8.62 -20.67 10.09
CA THR A 410 9.09 -21.99 9.62
C THR A 410 8.64 -23.14 10.52
N SER A 411 8.50 -22.91 11.83
CA SER A 411 8.00 -23.91 12.77
C SER A 411 6.49 -24.14 12.64
N GLY A 412 5.72 -23.13 12.24
CA GLY A 412 4.28 -23.26 11.98
C GLY A 412 3.91 -23.97 10.67
N ALA A 413 4.85 -24.02 9.73
CA ALA A 413 4.66 -24.74 8.45
C ALA A 413 4.97 -26.25 8.56
N ALA A 414 5.56 -26.71 9.67
CA ALA A 414 5.92 -28.11 9.92
C ALA A 414 4.90 -28.88 10.76
N GLN A 415 3.76 -28.27 11.14
CA GLN A 415 2.60 -28.90 11.78
C GLN A 415 1.40 -28.88 10.83
#